data_479758781b2764d90b279f5a012fb877
#
_entry.id   479758781b2764d90b279f5a012fb877
#
_cell.length_a   1.000
_cell.length_b   1.000
_cell.length_c   1.000
_cell.angle_alpha   90.00
_cell.angle_beta   90.00
_cell.angle_gamma   90.00
#
_symmetry.space_group_name_H-M   'P 1'
#
loop_
_entity.id
_entity.type
_entity.pdbx_description
1 polymer ?
#
loop_
_entity_poly.entity_id
_entity_poly.type
_entity_poly.pdbx_seq_one_letter_code
_entity_poly.pdbx_strand_id
1 'polypeptide(L)'
;FAKKTIGAQFTNAVDSISANIAEGFGKYNKKDKIRFYRIAFGSMYESLDWNEKANKRKLISNDIYKHIFTELEKLPKSIHSLIKYTNEKLKQ
;
A
#
# COMPACT_ATOMS: atom_id res chain seq x y z
N PHE A 1 -13.63 -15.96 14.03
CA PHE A 1 -14.31 -14.85 13.34
C PHE A 1 -13.40 -13.65 13.16
N ALA A 2 -12.84 -13.13 14.26
CA ALA A 2 -11.96 -11.96 14.19
C ALA A 2 -10.74 -12.17 13.28
N LYS A 3 -10.15 -13.36 13.36
CA LYS A 3 -9.00 -13.71 12.51
C LYS A 3 -9.36 -13.69 11.04
N LYS A 4 -10.52 -14.23 10.69
CA LYS A 4 -10.99 -14.30 9.31
C LYS A 4 -11.29 -12.89 8.78
N THR A 5 -11.92 -12.05 9.59
CA THR A 5 -12.27 -10.69 9.21
C THR A 5 -11.00 -9.83 9.01
N ILE A 6 -10.05 -9.92 9.94
CA ILE A 6 -8.80 -9.17 9.83
C ILE A 6 -8.00 -9.64 8.63
N GLY A 7 -7.96 -10.96 8.38
CA GLY A 7 -7.26 -11.51 7.23
C GLY A 7 -7.79 -10.96 5.92
N ALA A 8 -9.12 -10.91 5.76
CA ALA A 8 -9.75 -10.36 4.57
C ALA A 8 -9.43 -8.88 4.39
N GLN A 9 -9.54 -8.09 5.45
CA GLN A 9 -9.25 -6.66 5.40
C GLN A 9 -7.78 -6.38 5.09
N PHE A 10 -6.89 -7.15 5.69
CA PHE A 10 -5.45 -7.02 5.46
C PHE A 10 -5.11 -7.33 4.01
N THR A 11 -5.62 -8.46 3.50
CA THR A 11 -5.40 -8.87 2.11
C THR A 11 -5.91 -7.81 1.14
N ASN A 12 -7.12 -7.29 1.38
CA ASN A 12 -7.70 -6.24 0.54
C ASN A 12 -6.83 -4.98 0.54
N ALA A 13 -6.31 -4.58 1.68
CA ALA A 13 -5.45 -3.40 1.78
C ALA A 13 -4.15 -3.60 0.99
N VAL A 14 -3.51 -4.75 1.15
CA VAL A 14 -2.27 -5.06 0.43
C VAL A 14 -2.50 -5.13 -1.07
N ASP A 15 -3.57 -5.83 -1.50
CA ASP A 15 -3.88 -5.94 -2.92
C ASP A 15 -4.20 -4.58 -3.55
N SER A 16 -4.80 -3.68 -2.77
CA SER A 16 -5.12 -2.33 -3.24
C SER A 16 -3.87 -1.52 -3.58
N ILE A 17 -2.74 -1.78 -2.92
CA ILE A 17 -1.49 -1.09 -3.24
C ILE A 17 -1.10 -1.36 -4.68
N SER A 18 -0.94 -2.63 -5.05
CA SER A 18 -0.51 -3.01 -6.39
C SER A 18 -1.55 -2.69 -7.45
N ALA A 19 -2.84 -2.88 -7.12
CA ALA A 19 -3.92 -2.58 -8.05
C ALA A 19 -3.94 -1.10 -8.43
N ASN A 20 -3.75 -0.21 -7.47
CA ASN A 20 -3.75 1.23 -7.73
C ASN A 20 -2.49 1.70 -8.44
N ILE A 21 -1.34 1.08 -8.18
CA ILE A 21 -0.13 1.34 -8.95
C ILE A 21 -0.36 0.98 -10.42
N ALA A 22 -0.92 -0.20 -10.67
CA ALA A 22 -1.22 -0.67 -12.03
C ALA A 22 -2.22 0.27 -12.73
N GLU A 23 -3.28 0.68 -12.03
CA GLU A 23 -4.25 1.62 -12.57
C GLU A 23 -3.59 2.94 -12.97
N GLY A 24 -2.70 3.45 -12.10
CA GLY A 24 -1.99 4.69 -12.40
C GLY A 24 -1.11 4.57 -13.63
N PHE A 25 -0.42 3.44 -13.79
CA PHE A 25 0.39 3.21 -14.98
C PHE A 25 -0.46 3.22 -16.27
N GLY A 26 -1.70 2.76 -16.17
CA GLY A 26 -2.61 2.69 -17.31
C GLY A 26 -3.25 4.01 -17.70
N LYS A 27 -3.12 5.05 -16.88
CA LYS A 27 -3.72 6.35 -17.19
C LYS A 27 -2.81 7.17 -18.11
N TYR A 28 -3.42 8.09 -18.87
CA TYR A 28 -2.66 8.91 -19.81
C TYR A 28 -2.12 10.18 -19.19
N ASN A 29 -2.92 10.88 -18.39
CA ASN A 29 -2.52 12.18 -17.88
C ASN A 29 -1.94 12.10 -16.47
N LYS A 30 -1.12 13.09 -16.16
CA LYS A 30 -0.38 13.17 -14.91
C LYS A 30 -1.32 13.18 -13.69
N LYS A 31 -2.39 13.95 -13.76
CA LYS A 31 -3.31 14.10 -12.63
C LYS A 31 -3.93 12.76 -12.23
N ASP A 32 -4.38 11.98 -13.22
CA ASP A 32 -4.99 10.68 -12.95
C ASP A 32 -3.96 9.69 -12.45
N LYS A 33 -2.76 9.67 -13.02
CA LYS A 33 -1.67 8.81 -12.55
C LYS A 33 -1.39 9.06 -11.08
N ILE A 34 -1.19 10.32 -10.73
CA ILE A 34 -0.83 10.70 -9.35
C ILE A 34 -1.98 10.37 -8.40
N ARG A 35 -3.23 10.56 -8.83
CA ARG A 35 -4.39 10.23 -7.99
C ARG A 35 -4.35 8.77 -7.57
N PHE A 36 -4.11 7.86 -8.52
CA PHE A 36 -4.05 6.42 -8.21
C PHE A 36 -2.85 6.07 -7.35
N TYR A 37 -1.69 6.72 -7.57
CA TYR A 37 -0.51 6.49 -6.71
C TYR A 37 -0.76 6.97 -5.28
N ARG A 38 -1.52 8.04 -5.09
CA ARG A 38 -1.90 8.51 -3.75
C ARG A 38 -2.87 7.55 -3.06
N ILE A 39 -3.76 6.93 -3.82
CA ILE A 39 -4.64 5.89 -3.27
C ILE A 39 -3.78 4.70 -2.82
N ALA A 40 -2.81 4.29 -3.63
CA ALA A 40 -1.88 3.22 -3.25
C ALA A 40 -1.12 3.56 -1.96
N PHE A 41 -0.72 4.82 -1.81
CA PHE A 41 -0.04 5.30 -0.60
C PHE A 41 -0.93 5.13 0.63
N GLY A 42 -2.20 5.51 0.51
CA GLY A 42 -3.17 5.32 1.60
C GLY A 42 -3.38 3.86 1.94
N SER A 43 -3.44 2.99 0.92
CA SER A 43 -3.58 1.55 1.12
C SER A 43 -2.36 0.96 1.84
N MET A 44 -1.17 1.52 1.60
CA MET A 44 0.04 1.10 2.30
C MET A 44 -0.06 1.43 3.80
N TYR A 45 -0.52 2.63 4.15
CA TYR A 45 -0.72 2.98 5.56
C TYR A 45 -1.79 2.12 6.21
N GLU A 46 -2.87 1.82 5.50
CA GLU A 46 -3.90 0.91 5.98
C GLU A 46 -3.34 -0.48 6.23
N SER A 47 -2.47 -0.96 5.34
CA SER A 47 -1.80 -2.26 5.50
C SER A 47 -0.92 -2.28 6.74
N LEU A 48 -0.19 -1.21 7.02
CA LEU A 48 0.61 -1.09 8.24
C LEU A 48 -0.26 -1.17 9.48
N ASP A 49 -1.41 -0.52 9.46
CA ASP A 49 -2.35 -0.56 10.58
C ASP A 49 -2.89 -1.97 10.82
N TRP A 50 -3.28 -2.67 9.76
CA TRP A 50 -3.76 -4.05 9.89
C TRP A 50 -2.66 -4.98 10.42
N ASN A 51 -1.41 -4.76 9.99
CA ASN A 51 -0.27 -5.54 10.50
C ASN A 51 -0.10 -5.36 12.00
N GLU A 52 -0.21 -4.11 12.49
CA GLU A 52 -0.13 -3.81 13.92
C GLU A 52 -1.26 -4.50 14.68
N LYS A 53 -2.48 -4.42 14.17
CA LYS A 53 -3.65 -5.04 14.81
C LYS A 53 -3.52 -6.56 14.88
N ALA A 54 -3.06 -7.17 13.78
CA ALA A 54 -2.85 -8.62 13.74
C ALA A 54 -1.82 -9.04 14.78
N ASN A 55 -0.74 -8.28 14.91
CA ASN A 55 0.30 -8.56 15.89
C ASN A 55 -0.23 -8.41 17.33
N LYS A 56 -0.91 -7.31 17.62
CA LYS A 56 -1.48 -7.06 18.96
C LYS A 56 -2.46 -8.13 19.38
N ARG A 57 -3.23 -8.65 18.44
CA ARG A 57 -4.21 -9.70 18.70
C ARG A 57 -3.64 -11.10 18.61
N LYS A 58 -2.31 -11.19 18.42
CA LYS A 58 -1.58 -12.46 18.36
C LYS A 58 -2.08 -13.40 17.27
N LEU A 59 -2.51 -12.83 16.13
CA LEU A 59 -2.99 -13.60 14.98
C LEU A 59 -1.84 -14.01 14.06
N ILE A 60 -0.69 -13.37 14.18
CA ILE A 60 0.52 -13.68 13.42
C ILE A 60 1.70 -13.75 14.39
N SER A 61 2.75 -14.44 14.00
CA SER A 61 3.96 -14.50 14.80
C SER A 61 4.70 -13.17 14.76
N ASN A 62 5.56 -12.94 15.75
CA ASN A 62 6.38 -11.74 15.78
C ASN A 62 7.32 -11.67 14.57
N ASP A 63 7.82 -12.81 14.11
CA ASP A 63 8.70 -12.86 12.94
C ASP A 63 7.95 -12.48 11.67
N ILE A 64 6.73 -12.95 11.49
CA ILE A 64 5.89 -12.58 10.36
C ILE A 64 5.55 -11.08 10.41
N TYR A 65 5.19 -10.59 11.60
CA TYR A 65 4.90 -9.17 11.79
C TYR A 65 6.09 -8.30 11.36
N LYS A 66 7.28 -8.64 11.81
CA LYS A 66 8.49 -7.88 11.49
C LYS A 66 8.81 -7.92 10.01
N HIS A 67 8.65 -9.09 9.40
CA HIS A 67 8.89 -9.23 7.97
C HIS A 67 7.94 -8.35 7.16
N ILE A 68 6.66 -8.39 7.47
CA ILE A 68 5.65 -7.59 6.78
C ILE A 68 5.95 -6.09 6.99
N PHE A 69 6.25 -5.69 8.22
CA PHE A 69 6.58 -4.30 8.53
C PHE A 69 7.78 -3.83 7.70
N THR A 70 8.84 -4.64 7.65
CA THR A 70 10.04 -4.31 6.91
C THR A 70 9.76 -4.11 5.42
N GLU A 71 8.93 -4.99 4.84
CA GLU A 71 8.57 -4.87 3.42
C GLU A 71 7.68 -3.67 3.15
N LEU A 72 6.69 -3.42 4.00
CA LEU A 72 5.79 -2.29 3.82
C LEU A 72 6.49 -0.95 4.00
N GLU A 73 7.44 -0.84 4.92
CA GLU A 73 8.11 0.44 5.18
C GLU A 73 9.02 0.89 4.04
N LYS A 74 9.31 0.01 3.09
CA LYS A 74 10.07 0.37 1.88
C LYS A 74 9.22 1.11 0.86
N LEU A 75 7.91 0.93 0.92
CA LEU A 75 6.98 1.43 -0.09
C LEU A 75 6.78 2.95 -0.09
N PRO A 76 6.75 3.64 1.06
CA PRO A 76 6.55 5.09 1.05
C PRO A 76 7.54 5.80 0.16
N LYS A 77 8.81 5.46 0.27
CA LYS A 77 9.86 6.08 -0.55
C LYS A 77 9.68 5.78 -2.02
N SER A 78 9.36 4.52 -2.35
CA SER A 78 9.16 4.10 -3.74
C SER A 78 7.97 4.79 -4.38
N ILE A 79 6.83 4.83 -3.67
CA ILE A 79 5.62 5.48 -4.18
C ILE A 79 5.85 6.99 -4.31
N HIS A 80 6.51 7.59 -3.33
CA HIS A 80 6.82 9.01 -3.35
C HIS A 80 7.71 9.36 -4.55
N SER A 81 8.72 8.53 -4.81
CA SER A 81 9.61 8.70 -5.97
C SER A 81 8.84 8.58 -7.28
N LEU A 82 7.88 7.65 -7.34
CA LEU A 82 7.05 7.48 -8.53
C LEU A 82 6.18 8.71 -8.77
N ILE A 83 5.58 9.27 -7.73
CA ILE A 83 4.79 10.51 -7.83
C ILE A 83 5.67 11.66 -8.29
N LYS A 84 6.84 11.80 -7.70
CA LYS A 84 7.78 12.86 -8.05
C LYS A 84 8.22 12.74 -9.51
N TYR A 85 8.60 11.54 -9.94
CA TYR A 85 8.97 11.29 -11.32
C TYR A 85 7.85 11.67 -12.28
N THR A 86 6.63 11.23 -11.98
CA THR A 86 5.46 11.53 -12.82
C THR A 86 5.21 13.03 -12.90
N ASN A 87 5.34 13.71 -11.76
CA ASN A 87 5.11 15.15 -11.68
C ASN A 87 6.14 15.95 -12.48
N GLU A 88 7.39 15.49 -12.48
CA GLU A 88 8.49 16.19 -13.18
C GLU A 88 8.57 15.86 -14.66
N LYS A 89 8.24 14.62 -15.05
CA LYS A 89 8.45 14.14 -16.43
C LYS A 89 7.26 14.27 -17.34
N LEU A 90 6.05 14.36 -16.78
CA LEU A 90 4.84 14.52 -17.56
C LEU A 90 4.34 15.97 -17.46
N LYS A 91 3.90 16.50 -18.59
CA LYS A 91 3.41 17.89 -18.64
C LYS A 91 1.95 18.01 -18.22
N GLN A 92 1.21 16.90 -18.28
CA GLN A 92 -0.20 16.93 -17.91
C GLN A 92 -0.76 15.54 -17.59
#